data_745a2a20ef29ca8c25cf384f803ec028
#
_entry.id   745a2a20ef29ca8c25cf384f803ec028
#
_cell.length_a   1.000
_cell.length_b   1.000
_cell.length_c   1.000
_cell.angle_alpha   90.00
_cell.angle_beta   90.00
_cell.angle_gamma   90.00
#
_symmetry.space_group_name_H-M   'P 1'
#
loop_
_entity.id
_entity.type
_entity.pdbx_description
1 polymer ?
#
loop_
_entity_poly.entity_id
_entity_poly.type
_entity_poly.pdbx_seq_one_letter_code
_entity_poly.pdbx_strand_id
1 'polypeptide(L)'
;MFNNKLFQKFCRDRNVKESTQHGYESALKNYTQYHQETLTTLIDEALAEENQAIPLKNRKLKKRLLNYRNYLLKSKSSPNTVRTYFSKVKTFYRHFEIEIPKLPDVKYNKLYETNYLDLPTKKHIRQALEIVGVDLRAIILFMSSSGTAKAETLSLTVDQFITGTQDYHDGGNIETVLNTLEHKRNVVPTFYLKRIKTDKYYYTFCSPEASREIVKYLKTRPGVKMTDPLFDFSASTLLARFQEINDGMGWGFKGNYRFFRSHTLRKFHASNIGLSAEYIDELQGRSKNMIHETYIKTNPQKLKSIYKSAMKNVMIHEENIPEVHHQEFSITINIFLSGKEYNIF
;
A
#
# COMPACT_ATOMS: atom_id res chain seq x y z
N MET A 1 23.74 0.64 -10.21
CA MET A 1 23.25 -0.72 -10.51
C MET A 1 24.39 -1.70 -10.25
N PHE A 2 24.13 -2.83 -9.62
CA PHE A 2 25.15 -3.85 -9.34
C PHE A 2 25.57 -4.50 -10.66
N ASN A 3 26.71 -4.09 -11.20
CA ASN A 3 27.18 -4.53 -12.51
C ASN A 3 27.86 -5.93 -12.40
N ASN A 4 27.05 -6.95 -12.13
CA ASN A 4 27.49 -8.33 -12.04
C ASN A 4 26.67 -9.22 -12.99
N LYS A 5 27.33 -9.91 -13.89
CA LYS A 5 26.70 -10.76 -14.93
C LYS A 5 25.79 -11.83 -14.35
N LEU A 6 26.17 -12.47 -13.23
CA LEU A 6 25.32 -13.47 -12.56
C LEU A 6 24.05 -12.86 -12.00
N PHE A 7 24.14 -11.65 -11.43
CA PHE A 7 22.96 -10.94 -10.93
C PHE A 7 22.02 -10.54 -12.08
N GLN A 8 22.56 -10.06 -13.17
CA GLN A 8 21.75 -9.73 -14.38
C GLN A 8 21.07 -10.98 -14.95
N LYS A 9 21.81 -12.12 -15.05
CA LYS A 9 21.24 -13.41 -15.45
C LYS A 9 20.10 -13.83 -14.52
N PHE A 10 20.33 -13.81 -13.21
CA PHE A 10 19.33 -14.11 -12.20
C PHE A 10 18.05 -13.27 -12.36
N CYS A 11 18.16 -11.96 -12.55
CA CYS A 11 17.02 -11.07 -12.71
C CYS A 11 16.24 -11.36 -13.99
N ARG A 12 16.93 -11.60 -15.10
CA ARG A 12 16.32 -11.92 -16.39
C ARG A 12 15.60 -13.25 -16.36
N ASP A 13 16.30 -14.31 -15.92
CA ASP A 13 15.76 -15.69 -15.95
C ASP A 13 14.52 -15.84 -15.03
N ARG A 14 14.41 -14.99 -13.99
CA ARG A 14 13.26 -14.96 -13.07
C ARG A 14 12.22 -13.90 -13.39
N ASN A 15 12.41 -13.12 -14.45
CA ASN A 15 11.56 -11.97 -14.80
C ASN A 15 11.25 -11.07 -13.58
N VAL A 16 12.31 -10.70 -12.85
CA VAL A 16 12.16 -9.98 -11.57
C VAL A 16 11.81 -8.52 -11.83
N LYS A 17 10.71 -8.02 -11.24
CA LYS A 17 10.32 -6.59 -11.31
C LYS A 17 11.43 -5.70 -10.73
N GLU A 18 11.64 -4.51 -11.29
CA GLU A 18 12.70 -3.57 -10.91
C GLU A 18 12.77 -3.28 -9.40
N SER A 19 11.62 -3.03 -8.76
CA SER A 19 11.54 -2.82 -7.31
C SER A 19 12.04 -4.01 -6.48
N THR A 20 11.87 -5.22 -7.01
CA THR A 20 12.35 -6.46 -6.39
C THR A 20 13.84 -6.65 -6.66
N GLN A 21 14.33 -6.25 -7.86
CA GLN A 21 15.76 -6.26 -8.20
C GLN A 21 16.57 -5.43 -7.20
N HIS A 22 16.14 -4.19 -6.90
CA HIS A 22 16.78 -3.34 -5.88
C HIS A 22 16.89 -4.03 -4.51
N GLY A 23 15.86 -4.77 -4.14
CA GLY A 23 15.88 -5.51 -2.90
C GLY A 23 16.86 -6.69 -2.90
N TYR A 24 17.04 -7.40 -4.03
CA TYR A 24 18.08 -8.44 -4.19
C TYR A 24 19.46 -7.80 -4.23
N GLU A 25 19.62 -6.74 -5.00
CA GLU A 25 20.86 -5.98 -5.09
C GLU A 25 21.36 -5.56 -3.70
N SER A 26 20.51 -4.98 -2.86
CA SER A 26 20.84 -4.57 -1.51
C SER A 26 21.27 -5.75 -0.64
N ALA A 27 20.57 -6.88 -0.71
CA ALA A 27 20.88 -8.06 0.08
C ALA A 27 22.20 -8.71 -0.37
N LEU A 28 22.42 -8.82 -1.68
CA LEU A 28 23.62 -9.43 -2.25
C LEU A 28 24.85 -8.54 -2.08
N LYS A 29 24.74 -7.23 -2.20
CA LYS A 29 25.81 -6.28 -1.85
C LYS A 29 26.24 -6.43 -0.40
N ASN A 30 25.29 -6.48 0.53
CA ASN A 30 25.57 -6.66 1.95
C ASN A 30 26.26 -8.01 2.21
N TYR A 31 25.83 -9.06 1.50
CA TYR A 31 26.43 -10.40 1.63
C TYR A 31 27.88 -10.46 1.11
N THR A 32 28.14 -9.89 -0.07
CA THR A 32 29.49 -9.83 -0.67
C THR A 32 30.44 -8.95 0.15
N GLN A 33 29.95 -7.80 0.64
CA GLN A 33 30.74 -6.94 1.55
C GLN A 33 31.12 -7.64 2.84
N TYR A 34 30.19 -8.39 3.46
CA TYR A 34 30.49 -9.15 4.67
C TYR A 34 31.53 -10.21 4.45
N HIS A 35 31.49 -10.92 3.34
CA HIS A 35 32.47 -11.98 3.02
C HIS A 35 33.76 -11.46 2.37
N GLN A 36 33.79 -10.18 1.96
CA GLN A 36 34.88 -9.57 1.17
C GLN A 36 35.17 -10.35 -0.13
N GLU A 37 34.14 -10.94 -0.73
CA GLU A 37 34.21 -11.79 -1.92
C GLU A 37 33.21 -11.33 -2.97
N THR A 38 33.50 -11.64 -4.23
CA THR A 38 32.54 -11.38 -5.32
C THR A 38 31.41 -12.41 -5.37
N LEU A 39 30.28 -12.10 -6.00
CA LEU A 39 29.23 -13.10 -6.23
C LEU A 39 29.74 -14.28 -7.04
N THR A 40 30.59 -14.04 -8.01
CA THR A 40 31.18 -15.07 -8.87
C THR A 40 32.00 -16.03 -8.03
N THR A 41 32.95 -15.53 -7.23
CA THR A 41 33.77 -16.34 -6.34
C THR A 41 32.94 -17.21 -5.39
N LEU A 42 31.86 -16.62 -4.81
CA LEU A 42 30.99 -17.33 -3.87
C LEU A 42 30.15 -18.42 -4.53
N ILE A 43 29.72 -18.23 -5.77
CA ILE A 43 28.98 -19.23 -6.54
C ILE A 43 29.93 -20.32 -7.04
N ASP A 44 31.08 -19.95 -7.61
CA ASP A 44 32.05 -20.92 -8.12
C ASP A 44 32.61 -21.83 -7.01
N GLU A 45 32.84 -21.28 -5.81
CA GLU A 45 33.21 -22.08 -4.63
C GLU A 45 32.14 -23.11 -4.30
N ALA A 46 30.88 -22.72 -4.28
CA ALA A 46 29.77 -23.62 -3.94
C ALA A 46 29.56 -24.70 -5.01
N LEU A 47 29.66 -24.34 -6.30
CA LEU A 47 29.60 -25.29 -7.42
C LEU A 47 30.77 -26.28 -7.41
N ALA A 48 32.00 -25.82 -7.10
CA ALA A 48 33.15 -26.68 -6.99
C ALA A 48 32.98 -27.72 -5.87
N GLU A 49 32.40 -27.33 -4.74
CA GLU A 49 32.09 -28.24 -3.63
C GLU A 49 31.02 -29.29 -4.00
N GLU A 50 30.03 -28.92 -4.84
CA GLU A 50 29.04 -29.85 -5.35
C GLU A 50 29.64 -30.84 -6.34
N ASN A 51 30.44 -30.36 -7.30
CA ASN A 51 31.11 -31.19 -8.29
C ASN A 51 32.08 -32.21 -7.66
N GLN A 52 32.68 -31.83 -6.53
CA GLN A 52 33.52 -32.71 -5.73
C GLN A 52 32.74 -33.66 -4.81
N ALA A 53 31.41 -33.65 -4.89
CA ALA A 53 30.51 -34.44 -4.06
C ALA A 53 30.72 -34.27 -2.55
N ILE A 54 31.18 -33.09 -2.09
CA ILE A 54 31.37 -32.80 -0.69
C ILE A 54 30.02 -32.85 0.03
N PRO A 55 29.89 -33.65 1.13
CA PRO A 55 28.64 -33.70 1.89
C PRO A 55 28.21 -32.31 2.38
N LEU A 56 26.90 -31.99 2.30
CA LEU A 56 26.33 -30.68 2.67
C LEU A 56 26.79 -30.17 4.03
N LYS A 57 26.97 -31.07 5.03
CA LYS A 57 27.40 -30.71 6.39
C LYS A 57 28.82 -30.13 6.42
N ASN A 58 29.65 -30.50 5.44
CA ASN A 58 31.09 -30.15 5.37
C ASN A 58 31.32 -28.97 4.41
N ARG A 59 30.32 -28.55 3.60
CA ARG A 59 30.48 -27.46 2.64
C ARG A 59 30.69 -26.12 3.34
N LYS A 60 31.59 -25.32 2.81
CA LYS A 60 31.85 -23.93 3.26
C LYS A 60 30.60 -23.06 3.22
N LEU A 61 29.71 -23.32 2.25
CA LEU A 61 28.43 -22.61 2.12
C LEU A 61 27.63 -22.62 3.43
N LYS A 62 27.60 -23.76 4.16
CA LYS A 62 26.92 -23.82 5.47
C LYS A 62 27.51 -22.83 6.46
N LYS A 63 28.81 -22.78 6.58
CA LYS A 63 29.53 -21.87 7.48
C LYS A 63 29.33 -20.41 7.06
N ARG A 64 29.41 -20.11 5.75
CA ARG A 64 29.23 -18.79 5.21
C ARG A 64 27.79 -18.27 5.53
N LEU A 65 26.76 -19.06 5.28
CA LEU A 65 25.38 -18.69 5.57
C LEU A 65 25.13 -18.50 7.09
N LEU A 66 25.65 -19.35 7.94
CA LEU A 66 25.51 -19.21 9.39
C LEU A 66 26.21 -17.95 9.91
N ASN A 67 27.43 -17.69 9.48
CA ASN A 67 28.18 -16.50 9.87
C ASN A 67 27.51 -15.23 9.43
N TYR A 68 27.01 -15.17 8.16
CA TYR A 68 26.29 -14.03 7.65
C TYR A 68 24.97 -13.79 8.41
N ARG A 69 24.22 -14.86 8.70
CA ARG A 69 23.01 -14.76 9.51
C ARG A 69 23.30 -14.20 10.90
N ASN A 70 24.33 -14.68 11.55
CA ASN A 70 24.76 -14.19 12.87
C ASN A 70 25.21 -12.72 12.81
N TYR A 71 25.88 -12.31 11.75
CA TYR A 71 26.22 -10.91 11.50
C TYR A 71 24.96 -10.05 11.39
N LEU A 72 23.99 -10.48 10.59
CA LEU A 72 22.72 -9.76 10.44
C LEU A 72 21.93 -9.66 11.76
N LEU A 73 21.94 -10.72 12.58
CA LEU A 73 21.29 -10.75 13.90
C LEU A 73 21.95 -9.79 14.89
N LYS A 74 23.28 -9.65 14.85
CA LYS A 74 24.04 -8.72 15.68
C LYS A 74 23.97 -7.27 15.19
N SER A 75 23.63 -7.06 13.93
CA SER A 75 23.43 -5.72 13.38
C SER A 75 22.17 -5.06 13.97
N LYS A 76 22.08 -3.72 13.91
CA LYS A 76 20.87 -2.98 14.30
C LYS A 76 19.70 -3.13 13.31
N SER A 77 19.75 -4.13 12.42
CA SER A 77 18.72 -4.38 11.40
C SER A 77 17.44 -4.92 12.02
N SER A 78 16.30 -4.55 11.44
CA SER A 78 15.02 -5.10 11.88
C SER A 78 14.93 -6.61 11.62
N PRO A 79 14.17 -7.38 12.42
CA PRO A 79 13.96 -8.82 12.18
C PRO A 79 13.45 -9.13 10.75
N ASN A 80 12.64 -8.25 10.19
CA ASN A 80 12.16 -8.38 8.80
C ASN A 80 13.28 -8.17 7.79
N THR A 81 14.20 -7.24 8.03
CA THR A 81 15.38 -7.03 7.18
C THR A 81 16.28 -8.27 7.20
N VAL A 82 16.56 -8.81 8.39
CA VAL A 82 17.33 -10.04 8.54
C VAL A 82 16.71 -11.20 7.76
N ARG A 83 15.41 -11.45 7.96
CA ARG A 83 14.69 -12.51 7.23
C ARG A 83 14.75 -12.30 5.71
N THR A 84 14.52 -11.08 5.26
CA THR A 84 14.45 -10.74 3.83
C THR A 84 15.82 -10.89 3.18
N TYR A 85 16.86 -10.35 3.77
CA TYR A 85 18.23 -10.45 3.23
C TYR A 85 18.68 -11.89 3.16
N PHE A 86 18.53 -12.61 4.26
CA PHE A 86 18.91 -14.01 4.34
C PHE A 86 18.13 -14.91 3.36
N SER A 87 16.83 -14.67 3.23
CA SER A 87 15.98 -15.38 2.25
C SER A 87 16.42 -15.11 0.81
N LYS A 88 16.74 -13.84 0.47
CA LYS A 88 17.19 -13.46 -0.87
C LYS A 88 18.52 -14.08 -1.24
N VAL A 89 19.48 -14.12 -0.31
CA VAL A 89 20.76 -14.81 -0.53
C VAL A 89 20.53 -16.29 -0.81
N LYS A 90 19.71 -16.98 0.00
CA LYS A 90 19.40 -18.39 -0.24
C LYS A 90 18.71 -18.63 -1.59
N THR A 91 17.79 -17.73 -1.97
CA THR A 91 17.08 -17.82 -3.26
C THR A 91 18.05 -17.62 -4.43
N PHE A 92 19.06 -16.77 -4.26
CA PHE A 92 20.09 -16.55 -5.28
C PHE A 92 20.92 -17.83 -5.52
N TYR A 93 21.40 -18.50 -4.46
CA TYR A 93 22.11 -19.78 -4.58
C TYR A 93 21.24 -20.86 -5.24
N ARG A 94 19.97 -21.02 -4.80
CA ARG A 94 19.04 -21.99 -5.38
C ARG A 94 18.77 -21.77 -6.87
N HIS A 95 18.82 -20.51 -7.34
CA HIS A 95 18.66 -20.23 -8.77
C HIS A 95 19.77 -20.82 -9.62
N PHE A 96 20.98 -20.96 -9.07
CA PHE A 96 22.12 -21.61 -9.70
C PHE A 96 22.19 -23.10 -9.34
N GLU A 97 21.08 -23.68 -8.93
CA GLU A 97 20.91 -25.12 -8.60
C GLU A 97 21.76 -25.58 -7.41
N ILE A 98 22.35 -24.66 -6.66
CA ILE A 98 23.16 -24.96 -5.47
C ILE A 98 22.25 -25.35 -4.31
N GLU A 99 22.47 -26.54 -3.76
CA GLU A 99 21.71 -27.08 -2.65
C GLU A 99 22.02 -26.32 -1.35
N ILE A 100 20.97 -25.81 -0.68
CA ILE A 100 21.13 -25.09 0.58
C ILE A 100 21.11 -26.08 1.75
N PRO A 101 22.20 -26.14 2.56
CA PRO A 101 22.26 -27.01 3.70
C PRO A 101 21.19 -26.66 4.75
N LYS A 102 20.68 -27.66 5.48
CA LYS A 102 19.77 -27.43 6.60
C LYS A 102 20.47 -26.58 7.66
N LEU A 103 19.86 -25.47 8.00
CA LEU A 103 20.35 -24.53 8.99
C LEU A 103 19.43 -24.57 10.23
N PRO A 104 19.99 -24.37 11.44
CA PRO A 104 19.18 -24.28 12.66
C PRO A 104 18.15 -23.16 12.55
N ASP A 105 17.00 -23.37 13.15
CA ASP A 105 15.96 -22.34 13.25
C ASP A 105 16.41 -21.18 14.13
N VAL A 106 15.90 -20.00 13.83
CA VAL A 106 16.19 -18.79 14.60
C VAL A 106 14.87 -18.17 15.05
N LYS A 107 14.76 -17.98 16.36
CA LYS A 107 13.69 -17.18 16.94
C LYS A 107 14.07 -15.70 16.78
N TYR A 108 13.20 -14.95 16.11
CA TYR A 108 13.34 -13.49 15.97
C TYR A 108 12.48 -12.81 17.03
N ASN A 109 13.11 -12.09 17.94
CA ASN A 109 12.37 -11.27 18.88
C ASN A 109 11.73 -10.09 18.11
N LYS A 110 10.44 -9.91 18.25
CA LYS A 110 9.77 -8.69 17.76
C LYS A 110 10.26 -7.52 18.62
N LEU A 111 11.00 -6.60 18.03
CA LEU A 111 11.46 -5.39 18.72
C LEU A 111 10.30 -4.42 19.01
N TYR A 112 9.32 -4.39 18.12
CA TYR A 112 8.19 -3.51 18.21
C TYR A 112 7.01 -4.03 17.37
N GLU A 113 5.81 -4.02 17.92
CA GLU A 113 4.56 -4.29 17.21
C GLU A 113 3.69 -3.05 17.22
N THR A 114 3.35 -2.53 16.06
CA THR A 114 2.48 -1.35 15.91
C THR A 114 1.09 -1.67 16.45
N ASN A 115 0.64 -0.92 17.46
CA ASN A 115 -0.73 -0.98 17.97
C ASN A 115 -1.58 0.19 17.44
N TYR A 116 -2.85 0.24 17.84
CA TYR A 116 -3.77 1.30 17.41
C TYR A 116 -3.31 2.71 17.82
N LEU A 117 -2.74 2.85 19.02
CA LEU A 117 -2.27 4.13 19.56
C LEU A 117 -1.05 4.70 18.82
N ASP A 118 -0.40 3.88 17.98
CA ASP A 118 0.71 4.30 17.14
C ASP A 118 0.27 4.84 15.78
N LEU A 119 -1.05 4.91 15.54
CA LEU A 119 -1.61 5.45 14.31
C LEU A 119 -2.00 6.92 14.48
N PRO A 120 -1.89 7.74 13.42
CA PRO A 120 -2.40 9.10 13.46
C PRO A 120 -3.92 9.09 13.68
N THR A 121 -4.38 9.99 14.52
CA THR A 121 -5.81 10.28 14.73
C THR A 121 -6.26 11.39 13.77
N LYS A 122 -7.58 11.64 13.66
CA LYS A 122 -8.12 12.80 12.93
C LYS A 122 -7.47 14.12 13.37
N LYS A 123 -7.18 14.26 14.68
CA LYS A 123 -6.49 15.46 15.22
C LYS A 123 -5.10 15.64 14.60
N HIS A 124 -4.29 14.57 14.55
CA HIS A 124 -2.95 14.65 13.94
C HIS A 124 -3.03 14.98 12.45
N ILE A 125 -3.98 14.39 11.72
CA ILE A 125 -4.16 14.69 10.30
C ILE A 125 -4.58 16.14 10.12
N ARG A 126 -5.52 16.68 10.93
CA ARG A 126 -5.95 18.07 10.89
C ARG A 126 -4.76 19.02 11.13
N GLN A 127 -3.96 18.77 12.14
CA GLN A 127 -2.74 19.55 12.41
C GLN A 127 -1.76 19.51 11.22
N ALA A 128 -1.59 18.36 10.56
CA ALA A 128 -0.78 18.27 9.35
C ALA A 128 -1.34 19.14 8.22
N LEU A 129 -2.67 19.17 8.04
CA LEU A 129 -3.33 19.99 7.00
C LEU A 129 -3.19 21.50 7.23
N GLU A 130 -3.04 21.94 8.48
CA GLU A 130 -2.88 23.37 8.83
C GLU A 130 -1.54 23.94 8.37
N ILE A 131 -0.50 23.11 8.28
CA ILE A 131 0.88 23.55 7.99
C ILE A 131 1.33 23.29 6.55
N VAL A 132 0.48 22.73 5.70
CA VAL A 132 0.85 22.33 4.34
C VAL A 132 0.06 23.07 3.26
N GLY A 133 0.63 23.17 2.05
CA GLY A 133 -0.02 23.73 0.87
C GLY A 133 -1.15 22.86 0.33
N VAL A 134 -1.90 23.40 -0.63
CA VAL A 134 -3.07 22.75 -1.24
C VAL A 134 -2.73 21.40 -1.88
N ASP A 135 -1.54 21.26 -2.44
CA ASP A 135 -1.02 20.04 -3.05
C ASP A 135 -0.93 18.88 -2.05
N LEU A 136 -0.29 19.13 -0.90
CA LEU A 136 -0.18 18.14 0.18
C LEU A 136 -1.50 17.93 0.92
N ARG A 137 -2.34 18.95 1.06
CA ARG A 137 -3.69 18.80 1.61
C ARG A 137 -4.51 17.83 0.80
N ALA A 138 -4.52 18.00 -0.52
CA ALA A 138 -5.25 17.12 -1.45
C ALA A 138 -4.80 15.66 -1.33
N ILE A 139 -3.50 15.39 -1.36
CA ILE A 139 -2.98 14.02 -1.29
C ILE A 139 -3.14 13.37 0.09
N ILE A 140 -2.99 14.12 1.19
CA ILE A 140 -3.20 13.61 2.55
C ILE A 140 -4.65 13.22 2.76
N LEU A 141 -5.60 14.08 2.39
CA LEU A 141 -7.04 13.78 2.50
C LEU A 141 -7.46 12.64 1.57
N PHE A 142 -6.91 12.60 0.36
CA PHE A 142 -7.14 11.48 -0.55
C PHE A 142 -6.67 10.15 0.07
N MET A 143 -5.42 10.09 0.55
CA MET A 143 -4.86 8.84 1.10
C MET A 143 -5.55 8.41 2.41
N SER A 144 -5.95 9.35 3.26
CA SER A 144 -6.64 9.04 4.52
C SER A 144 -8.06 8.53 4.31
N SER A 145 -8.77 9.03 3.28
CA SER A 145 -10.15 8.64 3.01
C SER A 145 -10.30 7.47 2.03
N SER A 146 -9.36 7.26 1.09
CA SER A 146 -9.38 6.13 0.15
C SER A 146 -8.64 4.90 0.64
N GLY A 147 -7.67 5.09 1.54
CA GLY A 147 -6.79 4.03 1.98
C GLY A 147 -5.83 3.49 0.92
N THR A 148 -5.65 4.18 -0.21
CA THR A 148 -4.72 3.79 -1.28
C THR A 148 -3.27 3.75 -0.79
N ALA A 149 -2.42 2.93 -1.41
CA ALA A 149 -1.00 2.96 -1.12
C ALA A 149 -0.29 4.05 -1.95
N LYS A 150 0.87 4.50 -1.48
CA LYS A 150 1.64 5.59 -2.10
C LYS A 150 1.83 5.42 -3.61
N ALA A 151 2.17 4.21 -4.06
CA ALA A 151 2.47 3.97 -5.47
C ALA A 151 1.22 4.13 -6.34
N GLU A 152 0.09 3.57 -5.91
CA GLU A 152 -1.20 3.70 -6.59
C GLU A 152 -1.70 5.16 -6.58
N THR A 153 -1.52 5.87 -5.46
CA THR A 153 -1.87 7.29 -5.36
C THR A 153 -1.09 8.13 -6.37
N LEU A 154 0.23 7.90 -6.48
CA LEU A 154 1.10 8.64 -7.41
C LEU A 154 0.94 8.22 -8.88
N SER A 155 0.32 7.09 -9.16
CA SER A 155 0.02 6.65 -10.53
C SER A 155 -1.32 7.15 -11.07
N LEU A 156 -2.12 7.83 -10.23
CA LEU A 156 -3.39 8.42 -10.65
C LEU A 156 -3.17 9.55 -11.66
N THR A 157 -4.03 9.62 -12.67
CA THR A 157 -4.05 10.68 -13.66
C THR A 157 -5.23 11.63 -13.43
N VAL A 158 -5.16 12.81 -14.00
CA VAL A 158 -6.27 13.79 -14.03
C VAL A 158 -7.49 13.17 -14.71
N ASP A 159 -7.29 12.44 -15.80
CA ASP A 159 -8.36 11.71 -16.51
C ASP A 159 -9.14 10.77 -15.58
N GLN A 160 -8.44 10.01 -14.73
CA GLN A 160 -9.10 9.12 -13.78
C GLN A 160 -9.95 9.86 -12.74
N PHE A 161 -9.56 11.08 -12.35
CA PHE A 161 -10.37 11.92 -11.47
C PHE A 161 -11.60 12.47 -12.19
N ILE A 162 -11.42 13.02 -13.40
CA ILE A 162 -12.51 13.57 -14.21
C ILE A 162 -13.54 12.47 -14.54
N THR A 163 -13.07 11.32 -15.04
CA THR A 163 -13.93 10.16 -15.33
C THR A 163 -14.59 9.63 -14.04
N GLY A 164 -13.85 9.58 -12.94
CA GLY A 164 -14.38 9.14 -11.65
C GLY A 164 -15.46 10.05 -11.05
N THR A 165 -15.59 11.28 -11.54
CA THR A 165 -16.59 12.28 -11.12
C THR A 165 -17.72 12.47 -12.13
N GLN A 166 -17.80 11.67 -13.19
CA GLN A 166 -18.81 11.82 -14.27
C GLN A 166 -20.26 11.86 -13.78
N ASP A 167 -20.59 11.27 -12.64
CA ASP A 167 -21.92 11.33 -12.03
C ASP A 167 -22.30 12.77 -11.55
N TYR A 168 -21.36 13.71 -11.58
CA TYR A 168 -21.50 15.05 -10.98
C TYR A 168 -21.38 16.19 -12.00
N HIS A 169 -21.12 15.90 -13.29
CA HIS A 169 -20.97 16.90 -14.35
C HIS A 169 -21.34 16.30 -15.71
N ASP A 170 -21.66 17.15 -16.67
CA ASP A 170 -22.07 16.76 -18.03
C ASP A 170 -20.89 16.65 -19.02
N GLY A 171 -19.66 16.64 -18.51
CA GLY A 171 -18.44 16.61 -19.33
C GLY A 171 -17.95 18.01 -19.71
N GLY A 172 -17.11 18.07 -20.75
CA GLY A 172 -16.45 19.29 -21.22
C GLY A 172 -14.94 19.27 -21.04
N ASN A 173 -14.30 20.43 -21.16
CA ASN A 173 -12.88 20.55 -20.86
C ASN A 173 -12.63 20.49 -19.34
N ILE A 174 -11.38 20.30 -18.95
CA ILE A 174 -11.00 20.15 -17.53
C ILE A 174 -11.47 21.35 -16.71
N GLU A 175 -11.27 22.56 -17.20
CA GLU A 175 -11.66 23.79 -16.50
C GLU A 175 -13.16 23.85 -16.22
N THR A 176 -13.98 23.54 -17.23
CA THR A 176 -15.45 23.47 -17.09
C THR A 176 -15.88 22.46 -16.03
N VAL A 177 -15.27 21.27 -16.07
CA VAL A 177 -15.55 20.21 -15.09
C VAL A 177 -15.14 20.65 -13.68
N LEU A 178 -13.95 21.22 -13.52
CA LEU A 178 -13.48 21.69 -12.21
C LEU A 178 -14.37 22.80 -11.64
N ASN A 179 -14.83 23.73 -12.50
CA ASN A 179 -15.77 24.79 -12.09
C ASN A 179 -17.11 24.20 -11.64
N THR A 180 -17.64 23.20 -12.35
CA THR A 180 -18.86 22.49 -11.95
C THR A 180 -18.68 21.77 -10.61
N LEU A 181 -17.58 21.04 -10.44
CA LEU A 181 -17.31 20.28 -9.23
C LEU A 181 -17.07 21.16 -7.99
N GLU A 182 -16.52 22.37 -8.16
CA GLU A 182 -16.29 23.33 -7.07
C GLU A 182 -17.59 23.71 -6.35
N HIS A 183 -18.71 23.78 -7.09
CA HIS A 183 -20.04 24.09 -6.56
C HIS A 183 -20.82 22.88 -6.03
N LYS A 184 -20.26 21.66 -6.17
CA LYS A 184 -20.89 20.42 -5.68
C LYS A 184 -20.34 20.04 -4.30
N ARG A 185 -21.24 19.76 -3.34
CA ARG A 185 -20.83 19.47 -1.94
C ARG A 185 -20.43 18.01 -1.70
N ASN A 186 -21.17 17.05 -2.21
CA ASN A 186 -21.07 15.64 -1.85
C ASN A 186 -20.46 14.79 -2.97
N VAL A 187 -19.37 15.26 -3.58
CA VAL A 187 -18.66 14.56 -4.66
C VAL A 187 -17.83 13.41 -4.08
N VAL A 188 -18.22 12.19 -4.39
CA VAL A 188 -17.48 10.95 -4.06
C VAL A 188 -17.04 10.29 -5.37
N PRO A 189 -15.81 10.55 -5.83
CA PRO A 189 -15.29 9.99 -7.07
C PRO A 189 -15.17 8.48 -7.01
N THR A 190 -15.35 7.81 -8.13
CA THR A 190 -15.10 6.38 -8.31
C THR A 190 -13.78 6.16 -9.03
N PHE A 191 -12.82 5.52 -8.40
CA PHE A 191 -11.54 5.20 -9.02
C PHE A 191 -11.45 3.70 -9.31
N TYR A 192 -11.06 3.34 -10.53
CA TYR A 192 -10.71 1.98 -10.91
C TYR A 192 -9.21 1.90 -11.08
N LEU A 193 -8.53 1.26 -10.14
CA LEU A 193 -7.09 1.28 -9.99
C LEU A 193 -6.47 -0.11 -10.18
N LYS A 194 -5.26 -0.13 -10.71
CA LYS A 194 -4.42 -1.32 -10.72
C LYS A 194 -3.47 -1.29 -9.53
N ARG A 195 -3.53 -2.30 -8.68
CA ARG A 195 -2.57 -2.46 -7.60
C ARG A 195 -1.20 -2.84 -8.16
N ILE A 196 -0.23 -1.95 -8.03
CA ILE A 196 1.11 -2.10 -8.63
C ILE A 196 1.84 -3.35 -8.10
N LYS A 197 1.64 -3.70 -6.83
CA LYS A 197 2.31 -4.85 -6.21
C LYS A 197 1.80 -6.21 -6.72
N THR A 198 0.52 -6.34 -7.01
CA THR A 198 -0.14 -7.63 -7.29
C THR A 198 -0.82 -7.68 -8.65
N ASP A 199 -0.76 -6.60 -9.42
CA ASP A 199 -1.43 -6.42 -10.72
C ASP A 199 -2.97 -6.58 -10.69
N LYS A 200 -3.57 -6.57 -9.49
CA LYS A 200 -5.00 -6.67 -9.29
C LYS A 200 -5.69 -5.32 -9.55
N TYR A 201 -6.81 -5.33 -10.27
CA TYR A 201 -7.69 -4.18 -10.41
C TYR A 201 -8.71 -4.14 -9.26
N TYR A 202 -9.03 -2.93 -8.78
CA TYR A 202 -9.97 -2.73 -7.69
C TYR A 202 -10.62 -1.35 -7.77
N TYR A 203 -11.78 -1.21 -7.13
CA TYR A 203 -12.46 0.07 -6.97
C TYR A 203 -12.15 0.69 -5.62
N THR A 204 -11.96 2.01 -5.61
CA THR A 204 -11.86 2.80 -4.39
C THR A 204 -12.52 4.16 -4.58
N PHE A 205 -12.70 4.87 -3.48
CA PHE A 205 -13.38 6.16 -3.43
C PHE A 205 -12.61 7.10 -2.52
N CYS A 206 -12.86 8.39 -2.61
CA CYS A 206 -12.39 9.34 -1.60
C CYS A 206 -13.54 10.22 -1.08
N SER A 207 -13.33 10.83 0.07
CA SER A 207 -14.32 11.69 0.71
C SER A 207 -14.60 12.98 -0.07
N PRO A 208 -15.76 13.62 0.14
CA PRO A 208 -16.06 14.92 -0.47
C PRO A 208 -15.03 16.01 -0.11
N GLU A 209 -14.48 16.00 1.10
CA GLU A 209 -13.42 16.94 1.48
C GLU A 209 -12.13 16.74 0.67
N ALA A 210 -11.76 15.48 0.40
CA ALA A 210 -10.63 15.16 -0.48
C ALA A 210 -10.89 15.62 -1.91
N SER A 211 -12.09 15.38 -2.42
CA SER A 211 -12.48 15.83 -3.77
C SER A 211 -12.39 17.35 -3.93
N ARG A 212 -12.85 18.11 -2.94
CA ARG A 212 -12.74 19.57 -2.95
C ARG A 212 -11.30 20.06 -2.96
N GLU A 213 -10.44 19.46 -2.14
CA GLU A 213 -9.02 19.85 -2.12
C GLU A 213 -8.30 19.43 -3.42
N ILE A 214 -8.69 18.32 -4.05
CA ILE A 214 -8.20 17.95 -5.39
C ILE A 214 -8.62 19.00 -6.43
N VAL A 215 -9.88 19.43 -6.44
CA VAL A 215 -10.36 20.47 -7.35
C VAL A 215 -9.58 21.76 -7.15
N LYS A 216 -9.42 22.22 -5.91
CA LYS A 216 -8.60 23.40 -5.58
C LYS A 216 -7.16 23.25 -6.09
N TYR A 217 -6.54 22.11 -5.84
CA TYR A 217 -5.18 21.83 -6.28
C TYR A 217 -5.06 21.85 -7.81
N LEU A 218 -5.96 21.19 -8.53
CA LEU A 218 -5.94 21.20 -9.99
C LEU A 218 -6.13 22.61 -10.57
N LYS A 219 -6.93 23.46 -9.93
CA LYS A 219 -7.10 24.86 -10.35
C LYS A 219 -5.82 25.73 -10.14
N THR A 220 -4.89 25.30 -9.31
CA THR A 220 -3.58 25.96 -9.20
C THR A 220 -2.57 25.52 -10.28
N ARG A 221 -2.93 24.58 -11.15
CA ARG A 221 -2.07 24.02 -12.18
C ARG A 221 -2.51 24.48 -13.59
N PRO A 222 -2.02 25.62 -14.07
CA PRO A 222 -2.40 26.13 -15.40
C PRO A 222 -1.96 25.16 -16.49
N GLY A 223 -2.84 24.90 -17.47
CA GLY A 223 -2.56 24.04 -18.61
C GLY A 223 -2.45 22.55 -18.31
N VAL A 224 -2.96 22.10 -17.17
CA VAL A 224 -3.01 20.67 -16.79
C VAL A 224 -3.76 19.85 -17.87
N LYS A 225 -3.20 18.68 -18.20
CA LYS A 225 -3.74 17.76 -19.22
C LYS A 225 -4.34 16.52 -18.56
N MET A 226 -5.24 15.85 -19.26
CA MET A 226 -5.85 14.59 -18.80
C MET A 226 -4.80 13.51 -18.48
N THR A 227 -3.72 13.45 -19.25
CA THR A 227 -2.62 12.48 -19.07
C THR A 227 -1.68 12.80 -17.92
N ASP A 228 -1.75 14.02 -17.37
CA ASP A 228 -0.85 14.41 -16.29
C ASP A 228 -1.14 13.64 -15.00
N PRO A 229 -0.14 13.46 -14.13
CA PRO A 229 -0.37 12.91 -12.81
C PRO A 229 -1.41 13.76 -12.04
N LEU A 230 -2.35 13.09 -11.37
CA LEU A 230 -3.29 13.77 -10.49
C LEU A 230 -2.56 14.51 -9.37
N PHE A 231 -1.56 13.86 -8.78
CA PHE A 231 -0.68 14.44 -7.77
C PHE A 231 0.75 14.49 -8.31
N ASP A 232 1.24 15.69 -8.57
CA ASP A 232 2.56 15.91 -9.20
C ASP A 232 3.70 15.82 -8.17
N PHE A 233 3.92 14.61 -7.67
CA PHE A 233 5.00 14.29 -6.74
C PHE A 233 5.80 13.08 -7.22
N SER A 234 7.12 13.16 -7.11
CA SER A 234 7.95 11.97 -7.13
C SER A 234 7.77 11.18 -5.82
N ALA A 235 8.06 9.87 -5.85
CA ALA A 235 7.99 9.04 -4.65
C ALA A 235 8.96 9.48 -3.55
N SER A 236 10.11 10.05 -3.92
CA SER A 236 11.12 10.61 -3.02
C SER A 236 10.68 11.97 -2.44
N THR A 237 10.15 12.84 -3.28
CA THR A 237 9.63 14.15 -2.85
C THR A 237 8.50 13.97 -1.85
N LEU A 238 7.52 13.11 -2.15
CA LEU A 238 6.42 12.85 -1.24
C LEU A 238 6.92 12.26 0.10
N LEU A 239 7.92 11.38 0.06
CA LEU A 239 8.53 10.85 1.29
C LEU A 239 9.17 11.96 2.11
N ALA A 240 9.95 12.85 1.49
CA ALA A 240 10.59 13.99 2.17
C ALA A 240 9.54 14.91 2.82
N ARG A 241 8.47 15.23 2.10
CA ARG A 241 7.38 16.08 2.62
C ARG A 241 6.69 15.45 3.85
N PHE A 242 6.43 14.16 3.85
CA PHE A 242 5.89 13.48 5.05
C PHE A 242 6.89 13.47 6.21
N GLN A 243 8.20 13.41 5.93
CA GLN A 243 9.23 13.52 6.97
C GLN A 243 9.28 14.92 7.56
N GLU A 244 9.24 15.96 6.74
CA GLU A 244 9.18 17.36 7.16
C GLU A 244 7.98 17.63 8.07
N ILE A 245 6.78 17.14 7.70
CA ILE A 245 5.58 17.26 8.53
C ILE A 245 5.79 16.55 9.89
N ASN A 246 6.23 15.29 9.86
CA ASN A 246 6.42 14.51 11.09
C ASN A 246 7.43 15.16 12.03
N ASP A 247 8.56 15.61 11.48
CA ASP A 247 9.68 16.15 12.24
C ASP A 247 9.36 17.58 12.73
N GLY A 248 8.72 18.41 11.89
CA GLY A 248 8.27 19.75 12.26
C GLY A 248 7.19 19.75 13.36
N MET A 249 6.34 18.73 13.38
CA MET A 249 5.33 18.56 14.45
C MET A 249 5.89 17.85 15.70
N GLY A 250 7.14 17.40 15.69
CA GLY A 250 7.76 16.72 16.82
C GLY A 250 7.15 15.35 17.16
N TRP A 251 6.47 14.68 16.21
CA TRP A 251 5.76 13.42 16.51
C TRP A 251 6.67 12.20 16.66
N GLY A 252 7.95 12.31 16.26
CA GLY A 252 8.98 11.30 16.50
C GLY A 252 8.74 9.99 15.75
N PHE A 253 9.19 8.90 16.38
CA PHE A 253 9.22 7.55 15.78
C PHE A 253 8.36 6.58 16.59
N LYS A 254 7.79 5.60 15.87
CA LYS A 254 7.15 4.40 16.43
C LYS A 254 7.91 3.18 15.91
N GLY A 255 8.67 2.54 16.81
CA GLY A 255 9.70 1.60 16.40
C GLY A 255 10.74 2.28 15.49
N ASN A 256 11.02 1.69 14.34
CA ASN A 256 12.00 2.20 13.37
C ASN A 256 11.42 3.20 12.35
N TYR A 257 10.17 3.63 12.50
CA TYR A 257 9.49 4.43 11.49
C TYR A 257 8.93 5.72 12.08
N ARG A 258 9.00 6.81 11.33
CA ARG A 258 8.30 8.04 11.68
C ARG A 258 6.81 7.77 11.90
N PHE A 259 6.22 8.45 12.89
CA PHE A 259 4.81 8.30 13.24
C PHE A 259 3.89 8.68 12.07
N PHE A 260 4.07 9.87 11.50
CA PHE A 260 3.24 10.37 10.40
C PHE A 260 3.90 10.09 9.04
N ARG A 261 3.29 9.25 8.24
CA ARG A 261 3.77 8.84 6.92
C ARG A 261 2.64 8.27 6.07
N SER A 262 2.80 8.24 4.76
CA SER A 262 1.78 7.74 3.82
C SER A 262 1.22 6.34 4.19
N HIS A 263 2.06 5.43 4.68
CA HIS A 263 1.61 4.10 5.09
C HIS A 263 0.74 4.12 6.36
N THR A 264 0.94 5.07 7.27
CA THR A 264 0.10 5.19 8.47
C THR A 264 -1.26 5.80 8.16
N LEU A 265 -1.40 6.62 7.11
CA LEU A 265 -2.72 7.07 6.61
C LEU A 265 -3.55 5.90 6.07
N ARG A 266 -2.91 4.98 5.33
CA ARG A 266 -3.59 3.76 4.89
C ARG A 266 -4.01 2.84 6.06
N LYS A 267 -3.19 2.77 7.12
CA LYS A 267 -3.56 2.06 8.36
C LYS A 267 -4.69 2.80 9.08
N PHE A 268 -4.64 4.14 9.15
CA PHE A 268 -5.72 4.96 9.70
C PHE A 268 -7.05 4.65 9.02
N HIS A 269 -7.11 4.66 7.69
CA HIS A 269 -8.30 4.30 6.93
C HIS A 269 -8.82 2.90 7.35
N ALA A 270 -7.95 1.88 7.31
CA ALA A 270 -8.36 0.52 7.63
C ALA A 270 -8.89 0.35 9.07
N SER A 271 -8.31 1.10 10.02
CA SER A 271 -8.64 0.97 11.44
C SER A 271 -9.85 1.82 11.87
N ASN A 272 -10.21 2.84 11.08
CA ASN A 272 -11.23 3.80 11.49
C ASN A 272 -12.49 3.80 10.61
N ILE A 273 -12.44 3.25 9.39
CA ILE A 273 -13.61 3.31 8.48
C ILE A 273 -14.84 2.56 9.00
N GLY A 274 -14.64 1.56 9.88
CA GLY A 274 -15.75 0.83 10.51
C GLY A 274 -16.40 -0.22 9.61
N LEU A 275 -15.74 -0.65 8.54
CA LEU A 275 -16.20 -1.72 7.65
C LEU A 275 -15.57 -3.07 8.00
N SER A 276 -16.19 -4.16 7.53
CA SER A 276 -15.59 -5.49 7.66
C SER A 276 -14.27 -5.60 6.90
N ALA A 277 -13.40 -6.52 7.31
CA ALA A 277 -12.10 -6.74 6.70
C ALA A 277 -12.20 -7.00 5.18
N GLU A 278 -13.27 -7.65 4.72
CA GLU A 278 -13.51 -7.93 3.30
C GLU A 278 -13.70 -6.65 2.47
N TYR A 279 -14.52 -5.71 2.97
CA TYR A 279 -14.71 -4.42 2.29
C TYR A 279 -13.46 -3.56 2.36
N ILE A 280 -12.73 -3.57 3.48
CA ILE A 280 -11.46 -2.86 3.61
C ILE A 280 -10.44 -3.41 2.61
N ASP A 281 -10.34 -4.72 2.46
CA ASP A 281 -9.44 -5.37 1.53
C ASP A 281 -9.82 -5.05 0.07
N GLU A 282 -11.11 -5.00 -0.24
CA GLU A 282 -11.61 -4.60 -1.55
C GLU A 282 -11.24 -3.14 -1.86
N LEU A 283 -11.60 -2.20 -0.98
CA LEU A 283 -11.32 -0.77 -1.13
C LEU A 283 -9.82 -0.46 -1.21
N GLN A 284 -8.98 -1.27 -0.58
CA GLN A 284 -7.54 -1.11 -0.59
C GLN A 284 -6.83 -1.99 -1.63
N GLY A 285 -7.54 -2.78 -2.43
CA GLY A 285 -6.97 -3.68 -3.41
C GLY A 285 -6.06 -4.74 -2.81
N ARG A 286 -6.30 -5.20 -1.58
CA ARG A 286 -5.54 -6.29 -0.98
C ARG A 286 -5.95 -7.61 -1.62
N SER A 287 -4.99 -8.53 -1.76
CA SER A 287 -5.29 -9.86 -2.29
C SER A 287 -6.12 -10.65 -1.29
N LYS A 288 -7.20 -11.23 -1.78
CA LYS A 288 -8.02 -12.23 -1.09
C LYS A 288 -7.57 -13.64 -1.51
N ASN A 289 -8.24 -14.66 -1.03
CA ASN A 289 -8.03 -16.02 -1.53
C ASN A 289 -8.33 -16.06 -3.04
N MET A 290 -7.49 -16.75 -3.82
CA MET A 290 -7.55 -16.82 -5.29
C MET A 290 -8.93 -17.24 -5.82
N ILE A 291 -9.63 -18.12 -5.09
CA ILE A 291 -10.99 -18.57 -5.43
C ILE A 291 -11.98 -17.40 -5.38
N HIS A 292 -11.97 -16.58 -4.34
CA HIS A 292 -12.83 -15.40 -4.23
C HIS A 292 -12.60 -14.39 -5.35
N GLU A 293 -11.35 -14.18 -5.75
CA GLU A 293 -11.00 -13.20 -6.80
C GLU A 293 -11.49 -13.64 -8.19
N THR A 294 -11.54 -14.93 -8.44
CA THR A 294 -11.96 -15.48 -9.74
C THR A 294 -13.47 -15.42 -9.92
N TYR A 295 -14.23 -15.81 -8.91
CA TYR A 295 -15.68 -16.01 -9.01
C TYR A 295 -16.53 -14.84 -8.54
N ILE A 296 -16.05 -14.03 -7.60
CA ILE A 296 -16.82 -12.92 -7.02
C ILE A 296 -16.30 -11.59 -7.57
N LYS A 297 -17.13 -10.95 -8.41
CA LYS A 297 -16.86 -9.59 -8.91
C LYS A 297 -17.64 -8.57 -8.09
N THR A 298 -16.93 -7.59 -7.57
CA THR A 298 -17.55 -6.53 -6.75
C THR A 298 -18.33 -5.57 -7.62
N ASN A 299 -19.61 -5.38 -7.29
CA ASN A 299 -20.44 -4.32 -7.91
C ASN A 299 -19.95 -2.95 -7.39
N PRO A 300 -19.46 -2.05 -8.27
CA PRO A 300 -18.88 -0.79 -7.85
C PRO A 300 -19.92 0.16 -7.22
N GLN A 301 -21.18 0.14 -7.66
CA GLN A 301 -22.25 0.97 -7.11
C GLN A 301 -22.60 0.53 -5.68
N LYS A 302 -22.71 -0.79 -5.46
CA LYS A 302 -22.92 -1.34 -4.11
C LYS A 302 -21.75 -1.00 -3.19
N LEU A 303 -20.49 -1.14 -3.64
CA LEU A 303 -19.32 -0.79 -2.87
C LEU A 303 -19.26 0.71 -2.57
N LYS A 304 -19.65 1.57 -3.53
CA LYS A 304 -19.76 3.02 -3.36
C LYS A 304 -20.79 3.38 -2.28
N SER A 305 -21.94 2.71 -2.28
CA SER A 305 -22.98 2.91 -1.26
C SER A 305 -22.46 2.53 0.15
N ILE A 306 -21.80 1.39 0.27
CA ILE A 306 -21.17 0.94 1.53
C ILE A 306 -20.09 1.93 1.98
N TYR A 307 -19.24 2.40 1.06
CA TYR A 307 -18.24 3.42 1.39
C TYR A 307 -18.91 4.72 1.86
N LYS A 308 -19.94 5.20 1.19
CA LYS A 308 -20.67 6.43 1.56
C LYS A 308 -21.25 6.36 2.97
N SER A 309 -21.81 5.22 3.39
CA SER A 309 -22.34 5.05 4.75
C SER A 309 -21.25 5.10 5.84
N ALA A 310 -20.03 4.72 5.51
CA ALA A 310 -18.90 4.62 6.44
C ALA A 310 -17.92 5.79 6.37
N MET A 311 -17.87 6.54 5.27
CA MET A 311 -16.81 7.54 5.00
C MET A 311 -16.70 8.64 6.07
N LYS A 312 -17.78 8.97 6.79
CA LYS A 312 -17.76 9.95 7.90
C LYS A 312 -16.74 9.57 8.98
N ASN A 313 -16.47 8.29 9.15
CA ASN A 313 -15.50 7.81 10.13
C ASN A 313 -14.05 8.17 9.78
N VAL A 314 -13.74 8.37 8.49
CA VAL A 314 -12.40 8.72 7.98
C VAL A 314 -12.30 10.15 7.47
N MET A 315 -13.40 10.91 7.43
CA MET A 315 -13.37 12.34 7.17
C MET A 315 -12.72 13.08 8.33
N ILE A 316 -11.92 14.09 8.02
CA ILE A 316 -11.08 14.81 8.98
C ILE A 316 -11.83 16.00 9.57
N HIS A 317 -12.58 16.72 8.72
CA HIS A 317 -13.45 17.81 9.15
C HIS A 317 -14.87 17.28 9.32
N GLU A 318 -15.49 17.61 10.43
CA GLU A 318 -16.91 17.34 10.67
C GLU A 318 -17.70 18.31 9.80
N GLU A 319 -18.26 17.82 8.71
CA GLU A 319 -19.32 18.52 7.97
C GLU A 319 -20.65 17.97 8.48
N ASN A 320 -21.62 18.87 8.64
CA ASN A 320 -23.04 18.51 8.74
C ASN A 320 -23.46 17.86 7.40
N ILE A 321 -23.17 16.60 7.22
CA ILE A 321 -23.75 15.81 6.16
C ILE A 321 -25.19 15.57 6.61
N PRO A 322 -26.20 16.03 5.84
CA PRO A 322 -27.60 15.70 6.17
C PRO A 322 -27.69 14.18 6.34
N GLU A 323 -28.22 13.74 7.45
CA GLU A 323 -28.50 12.32 7.66
C GLU A 323 -29.39 11.86 6.50
N VAL A 324 -28.89 10.91 5.73
CA VAL A 324 -29.74 10.19 4.80
C VAL A 324 -30.66 9.36 5.70
N HIS A 325 -31.88 9.83 5.88
CA HIS A 325 -32.89 9.03 6.51
C HIS A 325 -33.01 7.74 5.72
N HIS A 326 -32.50 6.65 6.26
CA HIS A 326 -32.88 5.32 5.82
C HIS A 326 -34.37 5.22 6.08
N GLN A 327 -35.19 5.26 5.03
CA GLN A 327 -36.54 4.76 5.13
C GLN A 327 -36.41 3.30 5.54
N GLU A 328 -36.74 3.01 6.79
CA GLU A 328 -36.93 1.64 7.22
C GLU A 328 -38.10 1.08 6.41
N PHE A 329 -37.79 0.26 5.43
CA PHE A 329 -38.79 -0.56 4.77
C PHE A 329 -39.16 -1.65 5.77
N SER A 330 -40.24 -1.44 6.51
CA SER A 330 -40.89 -2.51 7.25
C SER A 330 -41.56 -3.46 6.24
N ILE A 331 -40.97 -4.64 6.06
CA ILE A 331 -41.59 -5.71 5.29
C ILE A 331 -42.51 -6.44 6.24
N THR A 332 -43.83 -6.21 6.11
CA THR A 332 -44.84 -7.01 6.79
C THR A 332 -45.00 -8.33 6.02
N ILE A 333 -44.54 -9.42 6.58
CA ILE A 333 -44.75 -10.77 6.02
C ILE A 333 -46.00 -11.34 6.64
N ASN A 334 -47.11 -11.43 5.89
CA ASN A 334 -48.31 -12.14 6.30
C ASN A 334 -48.13 -13.63 6.03
N ILE A 335 -48.01 -14.44 7.08
CA ILE A 335 -47.94 -15.90 6.99
C ILE A 335 -49.31 -16.48 7.29
N PHE A 336 -49.94 -17.11 6.32
CA PHE A 336 -51.17 -17.89 6.50
C PHE A 336 -50.86 -19.33 6.83
N LEU A 337 -51.01 -19.74 8.07
CA LEU A 337 -50.93 -21.11 8.50
C LEU A 337 -52.29 -21.51 9.05
N SER A 338 -52.91 -22.53 8.44
CA SER A 338 -54.15 -23.17 8.88
C SER A 338 -55.29 -22.22 9.21
N GLY A 339 -55.52 -21.19 8.36
CA GLY A 339 -56.68 -20.30 8.44
C GLY A 339 -56.62 -19.26 9.57
N LYS A 340 -55.45 -19.03 10.16
CA LYS A 340 -55.25 -17.93 11.13
C LYS A 340 -54.13 -17.01 10.62
N GLU A 341 -54.41 -15.70 10.70
CA GLU A 341 -53.46 -14.65 10.33
C GLU A 341 -52.53 -14.32 11.52
N TYR A 342 -51.22 -14.30 11.31
CA TYR A 342 -50.24 -13.88 12.29
C TYR A 342 -49.44 -12.70 11.72
N ASN A 343 -49.49 -11.55 12.38
CA ASN A 343 -48.68 -10.40 12.08
C ASN A 343 -47.38 -10.50 12.89
N ILE A 344 -46.24 -10.55 12.24
CA ILE A 344 -44.91 -10.46 12.87
C ILE A 344 -44.33 -9.10 12.52
N PHE A 345 -44.12 -8.28 13.52
CA PHE A 345 -43.49 -6.97 13.42
C PHE A 345 -41.99 -7.07 13.27
#